data_3b6ec2e1f65e4b004459f77dcccfeda1
#
_entry.id   3b6ec2e1f65e4b004459f77dcccfeda1
#
_cell.length_a   1.000
_cell.length_b   1.000
_cell.length_c   1.000
_cell.angle_alpha   90.00
_cell.angle_beta   90.00
_cell.angle_gamma   90.00
#
_symmetry.space_group_name_H-M   'P 1'
#
loop_
_entity.id
_entity.type
_entity.pdbx_description
1 polymer ?
#
loop_
_entity_poly.entity_id
_entity_poly.type
_entity_poly.pdbx_seq_one_letter_code
_entity_poly.pdbx_strand_id
1 'polypeptide(L)'
;AGHVVRYKLGENASIDVSQLTAMEITKLLGDHEGEFVDRFESAITALQIQKQVVKQPGIYNKINRTQVSYRNDKSQLKFCGHDYDTSQLINQLIQEFIVPYADHQADYNLLGQTLDYQVIQRHWSKILAMQEQLSSPNLAGLFKHEQVNAQQPQTDMSYVLKLFATRKSQATLVIDVSMLMKHGAQSRLVLSILLRELLTMRTTSDARFPLTIFLDEAHRFLPNNNDTLSDSGLFKLIREGRKYGLYVVLSTQSPLDLPVKLSGQFGSLLIHQLNNQAEVTSLLNNQAEQVATYQKLSPGQGLLKVNGTTVVHPVCVAIPNALHSTDSPKFS
;
A
#
# COMPACT_ATOMS: atom_id res chain seq x y z
N ALA A 1 -10.32 -10.48 28.19
CA ALA A 1 -10.60 -10.30 26.78
C ALA A 1 -9.72 -9.15 26.28
N GLY A 2 -8.92 -9.38 25.24
CA GLY A 2 -8.08 -8.33 24.66
C GLY A 2 -8.94 -7.23 24.05
N HIS A 3 -8.49 -6.00 24.14
CA HIS A 3 -9.17 -4.85 23.51
C HIS A 3 -8.96 -4.93 22.00
N VAL A 4 -10.04 -4.89 21.20
CA VAL A 4 -10.00 -4.88 19.74
C VAL A 4 -10.30 -3.48 19.25
N VAL A 5 -9.38 -2.91 18.48
CA VAL A 5 -9.54 -1.60 17.83
C VAL A 5 -9.70 -1.84 16.33
N ARG A 6 -10.76 -1.27 15.74
CA ARG A 6 -11.07 -1.45 14.32
C ARG A 6 -11.03 -0.13 13.58
N TYR A 7 -10.31 -0.13 12.47
CA TYR A 7 -10.28 0.96 11.52
C TYR A 7 -10.68 0.46 10.14
N LYS A 8 -11.47 1.25 9.43
CA LYS A 8 -11.85 1.00 8.04
C LYS A 8 -11.31 2.14 7.19
N LEU A 9 -10.41 1.80 6.28
CA LEU A 9 -9.83 2.78 5.37
C LEU A 9 -10.92 3.44 4.53
N GLY A 10 -10.84 4.76 4.40
CA GLY A 10 -11.81 5.57 3.66
C GLY A 10 -13.08 5.93 4.43
N GLU A 11 -13.32 5.34 5.62
CA GLU A 11 -14.44 5.73 6.50
C GLU A 11 -13.93 6.47 7.75
N ASN A 12 -13.31 5.75 8.68
CA ASN A 12 -12.81 6.30 9.93
C ASN A 12 -11.29 6.36 10.02
N ALA A 13 -10.59 5.94 8.95
CA ALA A 13 -9.16 6.00 8.84
C ALA A 13 -8.72 6.43 7.43
N SER A 14 -7.62 7.17 7.38
CA SER A 14 -7.01 7.67 6.14
C SER A 14 -5.51 7.39 6.14
N ILE A 15 -4.90 7.50 4.96
CA ILE A 15 -3.45 7.43 4.76
C ILE A 15 -2.94 8.86 4.56
N ASP A 16 -1.83 9.16 5.21
CA ASP A 16 -1.14 10.43 4.97
C ASP A 16 -0.41 10.36 3.62
N VAL A 17 -0.88 11.16 2.67
CA VAL A 17 -0.32 11.23 1.31
C VAL A 17 1.14 11.67 1.33
N SER A 18 1.58 12.44 2.32
CA SER A 18 2.97 12.89 2.44
C SER A 18 3.95 11.72 2.64
N GLN A 19 3.46 10.56 3.05
CA GLN A 19 4.25 9.33 3.18
C GLN A 19 4.37 8.54 1.89
N LEU A 20 3.64 8.92 0.84
CA LEU A 20 3.67 8.25 -0.45
C LEU A 20 4.76 8.84 -1.34
N THR A 21 5.46 7.97 -2.03
CA THR A 21 6.38 8.37 -3.10
C THR A 21 5.61 8.78 -4.36
N ALA A 22 6.22 9.60 -5.22
CA ALA A 22 5.64 9.96 -6.52
C ALA A 22 5.27 8.71 -7.34
N MET A 23 6.10 7.68 -7.32
CA MET A 23 5.84 6.39 -7.98
C MET A 23 4.57 5.70 -7.44
N GLU A 24 4.34 5.74 -6.14
CA GLU A 24 3.14 5.14 -5.54
C GLU A 24 1.89 5.93 -5.88
N ILE A 25 1.98 7.25 -5.87
CA ILE A 25 0.87 8.13 -6.28
C ILE A 25 0.52 7.91 -7.75
N THR A 26 1.49 7.88 -8.66
CA THR A 26 1.24 7.65 -10.09
C THR A 26 0.58 6.30 -10.32
N LYS A 27 1.04 5.25 -9.64
CA LYS A 27 0.41 3.92 -9.72
C LYS A 27 -1.01 3.89 -9.16
N LEU A 28 -1.29 4.59 -8.06
CA LEU A 28 -2.64 4.73 -7.51
C LEU A 28 -3.58 5.44 -8.48
N LEU A 29 -3.07 6.40 -9.24
CA LEU A 29 -3.82 7.15 -10.23
C LEU A 29 -3.89 6.46 -11.61
N GLY A 30 -3.35 5.23 -11.74
CA GLY A 30 -3.47 4.41 -12.95
C GLY A 30 -2.30 4.50 -13.92
N ASP A 31 -1.24 5.25 -13.61
CA ASP A 31 0.00 5.25 -14.41
C ASP A 31 0.94 4.13 -13.95
N HIS A 32 0.67 2.92 -14.44
CA HIS A 32 1.45 1.74 -14.09
C HIS A 32 2.84 1.72 -14.75
N GLU A 33 3.03 2.41 -15.85
CA GLU A 33 4.29 2.51 -16.58
C GLU A 33 5.23 3.54 -15.96
N GLY A 34 4.70 4.47 -15.17
CA GLY A 34 5.49 5.49 -14.49
C GLY A 34 5.93 6.64 -15.40
N GLU A 35 5.21 6.91 -16.46
CA GLU A 35 5.51 7.96 -17.44
C GLU A 35 5.60 9.36 -16.80
N PHE A 36 4.80 9.59 -15.76
CA PHE A 36 4.72 10.89 -15.10
C PHE A 36 5.43 10.97 -13.74
N VAL A 37 6.19 9.95 -13.34
CA VAL A 37 6.81 9.91 -12.00
C VAL A 37 7.64 11.15 -11.71
N ASP A 38 8.54 11.54 -12.61
CA ASP A 38 9.41 12.72 -12.40
C ASP A 38 8.60 14.02 -12.33
N ARG A 39 7.50 14.11 -13.11
CA ARG A 39 6.62 15.27 -13.07
C ARG A 39 5.78 15.31 -11.80
N PHE A 40 5.33 14.15 -11.31
CA PHE A 40 4.66 14.07 -10.00
C PHE A 40 5.60 14.40 -8.85
N GLU A 41 6.86 13.97 -8.89
CA GLU A 41 7.85 14.35 -7.88
C GLU A 41 8.04 15.87 -7.84
N SER A 42 8.14 16.48 -9.03
CA SER A 42 8.22 17.93 -9.17
C SER A 42 6.96 18.65 -8.72
N ALA A 43 5.76 18.11 -9.04
CA ALA A 43 4.47 18.65 -8.65
C ALA A 43 4.25 18.58 -7.12
N ILE A 44 4.58 17.46 -6.50
CA ILE A 44 4.52 17.29 -5.05
C ILE A 44 5.43 18.31 -4.35
N THR A 45 6.68 18.43 -4.82
CA THR A 45 7.62 19.42 -4.28
C THR A 45 7.06 20.84 -4.40
N ALA A 46 6.46 21.19 -5.54
CA ALA A 46 5.86 22.50 -5.77
C ALA A 46 4.67 22.77 -4.85
N LEU A 47 3.79 21.77 -4.65
CA LEU A 47 2.66 21.90 -3.71
C LEU A 47 3.11 22.00 -2.26
N GLN A 48 4.17 21.27 -1.87
CA GLN A 48 4.77 21.42 -0.56
C GLN A 48 5.30 22.85 -0.35
N ILE A 49 6.00 23.41 -1.34
CA ILE A 49 6.44 24.82 -1.32
C ILE A 49 5.23 25.74 -1.18
N GLN A 50 4.19 25.54 -1.96
CA GLN A 50 2.98 26.37 -1.94
C GLN A 50 2.34 26.39 -0.55
N LYS A 51 2.16 25.21 0.08
CA LYS A 51 1.51 25.07 1.37
C LYS A 51 2.41 25.52 2.54
N GLN A 52 3.68 25.10 2.53
CA GLN A 52 4.56 25.23 3.70
C GLN A 52 5.41 26.50 3.70
N VAL A 53 5.81 26.99 2.54
CA VAL A 53 6.69 28.17 2.39
C VAL A 53 5.89 29.40 2.01
N VAL A 54 5.12 29.31 0.91
CA VAL A 54 4.30 30.45 0.45
C VAL A 54 3.09 30.67 1.35
N LYS A 55 2.56 29.57 1.94
CA LYS A 55 1.42 29.57 2.87
C LYS A 55 0.14 30.16 2.27
N GLN A 56 -0.10 29.82 1.00
CA GLN A 56 -1.30 30.22 0.28
C GLN A 56 -1.99 29.00 -0.34
N PRO A 57 -3.33 29.00 -0.47
CA PRO A 57 -4.04 27.95 -1.14
C PRO A 57 -3.74 27.92 -2.65
N GLY A 58 -3.97 26.76 -3.29
CA GLY A 58 -3.85 26.60 -4.74
C GLY A 58 -2.52 26.00 -5.16
N ILE A 59 -2.13 26.28 -6.41
CA ILE A 59 -0.95 25.73 -7.05
C ILE A 59 0.25 26.67 -6.97
N TYR A 60 1.45 26.10 -7.04
CA TYR A 60 2.69 26.85 -7.16
C TYR A 60 2.93 27.19 -8.64
N ASN A 61 2.67 28.43 -9.02
CA ASN A 61 2.86 28.88 -10.40
C ASN A 61 4.35 28.96 -10.74
N LYS A 62 4.77 28.23 -11.79
CA LYS A 62 6.13 28.16 -12.29
C LYS A 62 6.38 29.07 -13.50
N ILE A 63 5.34 29.56 -14.18
CA ILE A 63 5.46 30.43 -15.35
C ILE A 63 6.09 31.75 -14.91
N ASN A 64 7.12 32.17 -15.63
CA ASN A 64 7.91 33.39 -15.39
C ASN A 64 8.55 33.48 -13.98
N ARG A 65 8.61 32.35 -13.25
CA ARG A 65 9.33 32.28 -11.98
C ARG A 65 10.81 32.01 -12.19
N THR A 66 11.66 32.71 -11.47
CA THR A 66 13.12 32.51 -11.62
C THR A 66 13.59 31.23 -10.96
N GLN A 67 14.61 30.59 -11.54
CA GLN A 67 15.25 29.42 -10.95
C GLN A 67 15.82 29.72 -9.55
N VAL A 68 16.32 30.94 -9.32
CA VAL A 68 16.86 31.35 -8.02
C VAL A 68 15.75 31.38 -6.95
N SER A 69 14.59 31.99 -7.27
CA SER A 69 13.44 32.02 -6.35
C SER A 69 13.01 30.59 -6.00
N TYR A 70 12.85 29.70 -7.00
CA TYR A 70 12.46 28.32 -6.77
C TYR A 70 13.46 27.54 -5.90
N ARG A 71 14.78 27.71 -6.13
CA ARG A 71 15.81 27.06 -5.31
C ARG A 71 15.76 27.55 -3.87
N ASN A 72 15.52 28.84 -3.66
CA ASN A 72 15.38 29.43 -2.33
C ASN A 72 14.16 28.84 -1.61
N ASP A 73 12.99 28.83 -2.28
CA ASP A 73 11.77 28.25 -1.73
C ASP A 73 11.97 26.76 -1.39
N LYS A 74 12.55 25.98 -2.31
CA LYS A 74 12.85 24.55 -2.11
C LYS A 74 13.80 24.32 -0.93
N SER A 75 14.79 25.20 -0.73
CA SER A 75 15.73 25.07 0.38
C SER A 75 15.05 25.22 1.74
N GLN A 76 13.98 26.00 1.84
CA GLN A 76 13.20 26.18 3.06
C GLN A 76 12.38 24.94 3.44
N LEU A 77 12.03 24.08 2.49
CA LEU A 77 11.31 22.82 2.77
C LEU A 77 12.06 21.89 3.73
N LYS A 78 13.40 21.97 3.79
CA LYS A 78 14.20 21.17 4.74
C LYS A 78 13.81 21.39 6.21
N PHE A 79 13.17 22.50 6.51
CA PHE A 79 12.78 22.91 7.85
C PHE A 79 11.26 22.88 8.07
N CYS A 80 10.50 22.41 7.09
CA CYS A 80 9.05 22.41 7.08
C CYS A 80 8.50 20.97 7.07
N GLY A 81 7.19 20.82 7.31
CA GLY A 81 6.48 19.57 7.09
C GLY A 81 6.38 19.22 5.60
N HIS A 82 6.07 17.95 5.32
CA HIS A 82 5.93 17.44 3.93
C HIS A 82 4.48 17.43 3.43
N ASP A 83 3.55 17.94 4.23
CA ASP A 83 2.13 17.99 3.91
C ASP A 83 1.83 18.97 2.76
N TYR A 84 0.88 18.61 1.89
CA TYR A 84 0.46 19.40 0.74
C TYR A 84 -1.02 19.18 0.43
N ASP A 85 -1.62 20.04 -0.40
CA ASP A 85 -3.00 19.93 -0.83
C ASP A 85 -3.13 18.97 -2.02
N THR A 86 -3.61 17.74 -1.74
CA THR A 86 -3.79 16.70 -2.75
C THR A 86 -4.85 17.00 -3.79
N SER A 87 -5.82 17.87 -3.46
CA SER A 87 -6.86 18.28 -4.42
C SER A 87 -6.27 19.06 -5.61
N GLN A 88 -5.10 19.69 -5.39
CA GLN A 88 -4.40 20.47 -6.41
C GLN A 88 -3.37 19.66 -7.22
N LEU A 89 -3.24 18.34 -6.94
CA LEU A 89 -2.17 17.53 -7.48
C LEU A 89 -2.16 17.48 -9.02
N ILE A 90 -3.32 17.31 -9.64
CA ILE A 90 -3.43 17.27 -11.10
C ILE A 90 -3.30 18.66 -11.71
N ASN A 91 -3.82 19.69 -11.05
CA ASN A 91 -3.62 21.06 -11.49
C ASN A 91 -2.14 21.44 -11.47
N GLN A 92 -1.42 21.03 -10.41
CA GLN A 92 0.04 21.23 -10.34
C GLN A 92 0.79 20.41 -11.37
N LEU A 93 0.36 19.17 -11.64
CA LEU A 93 0.96 18.33 -12.68
C LEU A 93 0.95 19.03 -14.04
N ILE A 94 -0.14 19.72 -14.38
CA ILE A 94 -0.22 20.52 -15.62
C ILE A 94 0.83 21.62 -15.64
N GLN A 95 1.14 22.25 -14.51
CA GLN A 95 2.19 23.27 -14.40
C GLN A 95 3.60 22.71 -14.59
N GLU A 96 3.78 21.39 -14.52
CA GLU A 96 5.06 20.76 -14.76
C GLU A 96 5.39 20.58 -16.27
N PHE A 97 4.41 20.86 -17.14
CA PHE A 97 4.61 20.87 -18.60
C PHE A 97 4.93 22.28 -19.09
N ILE A 98 5.99 22.88 -18.52
CA ILE A 98 6.47 24.21 -18.92
C ILE A 98 7.64 24.11 -19.90
N VAL A 99 7.73 25.11 -20.79
CA VAL A 99 8.84 25.27 -21.74
C VAL A 99 9.57 26.59 -21.48
N PRO A 100 10.89 26.64 -21.77
CA PRO A 100 11.72 27.79 -21.42
C PRO A 100 11.52 29.02 -22.31
N TYR A 101 10.64 28.95 -23.31
CA TYR A 101 10.41 30.02 -24.28
C TYR A 101 8.91 30.23 -24.53
N ALA A 102 8.51 31.48 -24.81
CA ALA A 102 7.21 31.82 -25.33
C ALA A 102 7.27 32.05 -26.85
N ASP A 103 8.11 32.97 -27.32
CA ASP A 103 8.21 33.40 -28.70
C ASP A 103 9.60 33.03 -29.31
N HIS A 104 9.98 31.75 -29.23
CA HIS A 104 11.23 31.19 -29.71
C HIS A 104 12.52 31.75 -29.06
N GLN A 105 12.39 32.59 -28.03
CA GLN A 105 13.49 33.06 -27.21
C GLN A 105 13.46 32.44 -25.83
N ALA A 106 14.44 31.58 -25.54
CA ALA A 106 14.57 30.94 -24.25
C ALA A 106 15.23 31.88 -23.24
N ASP A 107 14.59 32.02 -22.04
CA ASP A 107 15.23 32.63 -20.89
C ASP A 107 15.55 31.54 -19.85
N TYR A 108 16.79 31.12 -19.79
CA TYR A 108 17.28 30.07 -18.90
C TYR A 108 17.37 30.49 -17.42
N ASN A 109 17.08 31.74 -17.08
CA ASN A 109 16.97 32.19 -15.70
C ASN A 109 15.59 31.83 -15.12
N LEU A 110 14.61 31.56 -15.99
CA LEU A 110 13.26 31.17 -15.60
C LEU A 110 13.10 29.67 -15.53
N LEU A 111 12.11 29.21 -14.79
CA LEU A 111 11.67 27.80 -14.81
C LEU A 111 10.99 27.47 -16.12
N GLY A 112 10.24 28.43 -16.67
CA GLY A 112 9.58 28.36 -17.95
C GLY A 112 8.76 29.63 -18.20
N GLN A 113 8.40 29.87 -19.45
CA GLN A 113 7.66 31.07 -19.86
C GLN A 113 6.21 30.74 -20.26
N THR A 114 5.95 29.52 -20.71
CA THR A 114 4.60 29.07 -21.11
C THR A 114 4.45 27.57 -20.92
N LEU A 115 3.21 27.09 -21.00
CA LEU A 115 2.90 25.67 -20.98
C LEU A 115 3.17 25.04 -22.35
N ASP A 116 3.63 23.80 -22.35
CA ASP A 116 3.72 22.95 -23.54
C ASP A 116 2.34 22.38 -23.88
N TYR A 117 1.52 23.16 -24.55
CA TYR A 117 0.16 22.76 -24.91
C TYR A 117 0.12 21.53 -25.82
N GLN A 118 1.16 21.29 -26.63
CA GLN A 118 1.20 20.12 -27.52
C GLN A 118 1.40 18.83 -26.71
N VAL A 119 2.30 18.84 -25.73
CA VAL A 119 2.53 17.70 -24.85
C VAL A 119 1.33 17.49 -23.94
N ILE A 120 0.76 18.55 -23.36
CA ILE A 120 -0.46 18.46 -22.54
C ILE A 120 -1.61 17.84 -23.35
N GLN A 121 -1.83 18.29 -24.59
CA GLN A 121 -2.90 17.76 -25.45
C GLN A 121 -2.68 16.28 -25.77
N ARG A 122 -1.44 15.86 -26.02
CA ARG A 122 -1.10 14.45 -26.27
C ARG A 122 -1.45 13.55 -25.10
N HIS A 123 -1.27 14.02 -23.88
CA HIS A 123 -1.51 13.26 -22.66
C HIS A 123 -2.85 13.57 -21.98
N TRP A 124 -3.69 14.40 -22.62
CA TRP A 124 -4.89 14.94 -21.99
C TRP A 124 -5.86 13.86 -21.48
N SER A 125 -6.11 12.83 -22.26
CA SER A 125 -6.96 11.72 -21.85
C SER A 125 -6.44 11.00 -20.59
N LYS A 126 -5.12 10.83 -20.49
CA LYS A 126 -4.49 10.20 -19.33
C LYS A 126 -4.55 11.12 -18.10
N ILE A 127 -4.34 12.41 -18.27
CA ILE A 127 -4.47 13.43 -17.20
C ILE A 127 -5.89 13.46 -16.65
N LEU A 128 -6.92 13.44 -17.55
CA LEU A 128 -8.32 13.37 -17.14
C LEU A 128 -8.65 12.09 -16.37
N ALA A 129 -8.16 10.93 -16.83
CA ALA A 129 -8.38 9.67 -16.14
C ALA A 129 -7.74 9.69 -14.72
N MET A 130 -6.58 10.30 -14.57
CA MET A 130 -5.96 10.49 -13.24
C MET A 130 -6.79 11.42 -12.35
N GLN A 131 -7.36 12.50 -12.90
CA GLN A 131 -8.25 13.40 -12.15
C GLN A 131 -9.51 12.67 -11.69
N GLU A 132 -10.12 11.86 -12.56
CA GLU A 132 -11.27 11.03 -12.19
C GLU A 132 -10.94 10.02 -11.09
N GLN A 133 -9.79 9.37 -11.20
CA GLN A 133 -9.32 8.45 -10.15
C GLN A 133 -9.11 9.18 -8.82
N LEU A 134 -8.44 10.33 -8.83
CA LEU A 134 -8.20 11.12 -7.62
C LEU A 134 -9.52 11.57 -6.96
N SER A 135 -10.52 11.91 -7.77
CA SER A 135 -11.84 12.34 -7.32
C SER A 135 -12.78 11.18 -6.99
N SER A 136 -12.37 9.93 -7.28
CA SER A 136 -13.20 8.76 -7.02
C SER A 136 -13.46 8.63 -5.50
N PRO A 137 -14.68 8.21 -5.07
CA PRO A 137 -15.00 8.04 -3.67
C PRO A 137 -14.01 7.13 -2.92
N ASN A 138 -13.44 6.15 -3.61
CA ASN A 138 -12.48 5.20 -3.04
C ASN A 138 -11.15 5.87 -2.68
N LEU A 139 -10.57 6.69 -3.58
CA LEU A 139 -9.31 7.38 -3.31
C LEU A 139 -9.51 8.66 -2.50
N ALA A 140 -10.58 9.41 -2.77
CA ALA A 140 -10.89 10.60 -1.99
C ALA A 140 -11.10 10.28 -0.50
N GLY A 141 -11.74 9.14 -0.18
CA GLY A 141 -11.88 8.69 1.20
C GLY A 141 -10.59 8.14 1.81
N LEU A 142 -9.68 7.61 0.99
CA LEU A 142 -8.41 7.05 1.45
C LEU A 142 -7.44 8.15 1.91
N PHE A 143 -7.39 9.26 1.19
CA PHE A 143 -6.52 10.38 1.51
C PHE A 143 -7.20 11.35 2.46
N LYS A 144 -6.47 11.78 3.48
CA LYS A 144 -6.92 12.83 4.37
C LYS A 144 -7.07 14.14 3.59
N HIS A 145 -8.30 14.45 3.18
CA HIS A 145 -8.61 15.79 2.70
C HIS A 145 -8.95 16.69 3.89
N GLU A 146 -8.52 17.94 3.85
CA GLU A 146 -9.08 18.99 4.70
C GLU A 146 -10.52 19.25 4.24
N GLN A 147 -11.43 18.29 4.50
CA GLN A 147 -12.84 18.48 4.20
C GLN A 147 -13.45 19.36 5.28
N VAL A 148 -13.90 20.50 4.86
CA VAL A 148 -14.66 21.46 5.67
C VAL A 148 -15.97 20.88 6.25
N ASN A 149 -16.38 19.67 5.81
CA ASN A 149 -17.65 19.04 6.16
C ASN A 149 -17.55 17.57 6.62
N ALA A 150 -16.39 17.10 7.07
CA ALA A 150 -16.31 15.74 7.60
C ALA A 150 -17.09 15.60 8.91
N GLN A 151 -18.23 14.94 8.88
CA GLN A 151 -19.06 14.66 10.07
C GLN A 151 -18.34 13.79 11.11
N GLN A 152 -17.23 13.15 10.75
CA GLN A 152 -16.36 12.40 11.67
C GLN A 152 -14.87 12.62 11.32
N PRO A 153 -14.02 12.90 12.32
CA PRO A 153 -12.59 13.01 12.11
C PRO A 153 -12.00 11.64 11.75
N GLN A 154 -11.34 11.54 10.61
CA GLN A 154 -10.59 10.34 10.24
C GLN A 154 -9.29 10.26 11.02
N THR A 155 -8.95 9.05 11.48
CA THR A 155 -7.68 8.78 12.14
C THR A 155 -6.60 8.47 11.11
N ASP A 156 -5.44 9.10 11.25
CA ASP A 156 -4.27 8.79 10.44
C ASP A 156 -3.73 7.40 10.77
N MET A 157 -3.66 6.51 9.76
CA MET A 157 -3.17 5.15 9.92
C MET A 157 -1.68 5.09 10.26
N SER A 158 -0.88 6.03 9.79
CA SER A 158 0.54 6.09 10.13
C SER A 158 0.73 6.31 11.64
N TYR A 159 -0.10 7.17 12.24
CA TYR A 159 -0.11 7.37 13.70
C TYR A 159 -0.51 6.10 14.45
N VAL A 160 -1.55 5.40 14.01
CA VAL A 160 -2.03 4.15 14.62
C VAL A 160 -0.96 3.06 14.51
N LEU A 161 -0.39 2.87 13.32
CA LEU A 161 0.69 1.91 13.08
C LEU A 161 1.90 2.19 13.97
N LYS A 162 2.26 3.47 14.13
CA LYS A 162 3.35 3.89 15.03
C LYS A 162 3.10 3.48 16.47
N LEU A 163 1.88 3.65 16.97
CA LEU A 163 1.54 3.23 18.33
C LEU A 163 1.72 1.71 18.49
N PHE A 164 1.20 0.90 17.56
CA PHE A 164 1.34 -0.56 17.61
C PHE A 164 2.77 -1.04 17.34
N ALA A 165 3.52 -0.34 16.50
CA ALA A 165 4.90 -0.66 16.21
C ALA A 165 5.85 -0.37 17.38
N THR A 166 5.60 0.68 18.16
CA THR A 166 6.59 1.18 19.15
C THR A 166 6.18 0.96 20.59
N ARG A 167 4.91 0.68 20.87
CA ARG A 167 4.40 0.47 22.23
C ARG A 167 3.85 -0.94 22.38
N LYS A 168 4.32 -1.67 23.41
CA LYS A 168 3.78 -2.98 23.75
C LYS A 168 2.31 -2.84 24.18
N SER A 169 1.44 -3.57 23.52
CA SER A 169 -0.01 -3.59 23.79
C SER A 169 -0.53 -5.02 23.75
N GLN A 170 -1.59 -5.29 24.50
CA GLN A 170 -2.38 -6.52 24.38
C GLN A 170 -3.59 -6.34 23.44
N ALA A 171 -3.73 -5.17 22.83
CA ALA A 171 -4.81 -4.89 21.89
C ALA A 171 -4.54 -5.54 20.52
N THR A 172 -5.62 -5.91 19.87
CA THR A 172 -5.62 -6.35 18.46
C THR A 172 -6.08 -5.19 17.59
N LEU A 173 -5.26 -4.83 16.60
CA LEU A 173 -5.61 -3.86 15.57
C LEU A 173 -6.21 -4.61 14.37
N VAL A 174 -7.41 -4.24 13.97
CA VAL A 174 -8.06 -4.72 12.75
C VAL A 174 -8.15 -3.57 11.75
N ILE A 175 -7.54 -3.75 10.59
CA ILE A 175 -7.60 -2.78 9.48
C ILE A 175 -8.45 -3.38 8.37
N ASP A 176 -9.63 -2.80 8.16
CA ASP A 176 -10.53 -3.20 7.08
C ASP A 176 -10.18 -2.43 5.80
N VAL A 177 -9.76 -3.17 4.78
CA VAL A 177 -9.39 -2.66 3.46
C VAL A 177 -10.44 -3.01 2.39
N SER A 178 -11.64 -3.43 2.79
CA SER A 178 -12.68 -3.96 1.89
C SER A 178 -13.12 -2.97 0.82
N MET A 179 -13.08 -1.66 1.09
CA MET A 179 -13.41 -0.64 0.10
C MET A 179 -12.49 -0.66 -1.14
N LEU A 180 -11.25 -1.14 -0.97
CA LEU A 180 -10.28 -1.23 -2.05
C LEU A 180 -10.41 -2.53 -2.87
N MET A 181 -11.22 -3.49 -2.43
CA MET A 181 -11.32 -4.84 -3.03
C MET A 181 -11.77 -4.86 -4.49
N LYS A 182 -12.50 -3.84 -4.94
CA LYS A 182 -12.92 -3.71 -6.34
C LYS A 182 -11.77 -3.35 -7.29
N HIS A 183 -10.65 -2.89 -6.76
CA HIS A 183 -9.49 -2.39 -7.51
C HIS A 183 -8.22 -3.11 -7.05
N GLY A 184 -8.02 -4.35 -7.49
CA GLY A 184 -6.97 -5.23 -6.99
C GLY A 184 -5.54 -4.67 -7.00
N ALA A 185 -5.17 -3.83 -7.98
CA ALA A 185 -3.87 -3.18 -8.02
C ALA A 185 -3.71 -2.13 -6.91
N GLN A 186 -4.77 -1.35 -6.65
CA GLN A 186 -4.78 -0.33 -5.59
C GLN A 186 -4.72 -0.97 -4.20
N SER A 187 -5.47 -2.06 -3.98
CA SER A 187 -5.44 -2.81 -2.72
C SER A 187 -4.05 -3.32 -2.39
N ARG A 188 -3.39 -3.92 -3.39
CA ARG A 188 -2.01 -4.42 -3.25
C ARG A 188 -1.04 -3.31 -2.89
N LEU A 189 -1.17 -2.16 -3.55
CA LEU A 189 -0.27 -1.03 -3.32
C LEU A 189 -0.48 -0.42 -1.93
N VAL A 190 -1.73 -0.20 -1.52
CA VAL A 190 -2.07 0.34 -0.19
C VAL A 190 -1.57 -0.58 0.93
N LEU A 191 -1.81 -1.89 0.81
CA LEU A 191 -1.28 -2.84 1.79
C LEU A 191 0.25 -2.82 1.81
N SER A 192 0.90 -2.78 0.63
CA SER A 192 2.36 -2.68 0.52
C SER A 192 2.91 -1.45 1.24
N ILE A 193 2.24 -0.31 1.12
CA ILE A 193 2.60 0.94 1.79
C ILE A 193 2.51 0.78 3.32
N LEU A 194 1.38 0.30 3.83
CA LEU A 194 1.16 0.12 5.27
C LEU A 194 2.19 -0.84 5.89
N LEU A 195 2.49 -1.94 5.21
CA LEU A 195 3.47 -2.92 5.69
C LEU A 195 4.92 -2.39 5.61
N ARG A 196 5.24 -1.59 4.59
CA ARG A 196 6.52 -0.90 4.49
C ARG A 196 6.69 0.12 5.61
N GLU A 197 5.68 0.91 5.90
CA GLU A 197 5.68 1.86 7.00
C GLU A 197 5.89 1.16 8.35
N LEU A 198 5.15 0.07 8.58
CA LEU A 198 5.29 -0.73 9.80
C LEU A 198 6.72 -1.25 9.97
N LEU A 199 7.31 -1.79 8.90
CA LEU A 199 8.70 -2.26 8.90
C LEU A 199 9.67 -1.10 9.19
N THR A 200 9.51 0.04 8.53
CA THR A 200 10.34 1.24 8.73
C THR A 200 10.28 1.72 10.18
N MET A 201 9.08 1.82 10.75
CA MET A 201 8.89 2.22 12.14
C MET A 201 9.59 1.27 13.12
N ARG A 202 9.60 -0.03 12.82
CA ARG A 202 10.31 -1.03 13.64
C ARG A 202 11.82 -0.99 13.46
N THR A 203 12.31 -0.75 12.25
CA THR A 203 13.76 -0.65 12.01
C THR A 203 14.37 0.59 12.65
N THR A 204 13.62 1.67 12.77
CA THR A 204 14.06 2.96 13.34
C THR A 204 13.78 3.08 14.83
N SER A 205 13.10 2.11 15.45
CA SER A 205 12.77 2.10 16.87
C SER A 205 13.56 1.03 17.64
N ASP A 206 13.68 1.22 18.94
CA ASP A 206 14.27 0.23 19.86
C ASP A 206 13.27 -0.83 20.34
N ALA A 207 12.05 -0.83 19.79
CA ALA A 207 11.01 -1.78 20.18
C ALA A 207 11.40 -3.22 19.79
N ARG A 208 11.38 -4.14 20.76
CA ARG A 208 11.80 -5.56 20.59
C ARG A 208 10.73 -6.58 20.98
N PHE A 209 9.51 -6.15 21.26
CA PHE A 209 8.40 -7.05 21.53
C PHE A 209 7.83 -7.68 20.24
N PRO A 210 7.32 -8.91 20.30
CA PRO A 210 6.73 -9.54 19.12
C PRO A 210 5.42 -8.83 18.71
N LEU A 211 5.25 -8.67 17.40
CA LEU A 211 4.03 -8.22 16.76
C LEU A 211 3.69 -9.18 15.63
N THR A 212 2.51 -9.81 15.70
CA THR A 212 2.06 -10.74 14.68
C THR A 212 1.05 -10.05 13.76
N ILE A 213 1.28 -10.15 12.47
CA ILE A 213 0.45 -9.61 11.41
C ILE A 213 -0.28 -10.78 10.74
N PHE A 214 -1.60 -10.76 10.76
CA PHE A 214 -2.45 -11.73 10.07
C PHE A 214 -2.97 -11.10 8.78
N LEU A 215 -2.74 -11.77 7.65
CA LEU A 215 -3.27 -11.40 6.35
C LEU A 215 -4.16 -12.53 5.84
N ASP A 216 -5.46 -12.29 5.90
CA ASP A 216 -6.45 -13.21 5.37
C ASP A 216 -6.64 -13.01 3.87
N GLU A 217 -6.90 -14.09 3.14
CA GLU A 217 -7.01 -14.09 1.67
C GLU A 217 -5.82 -13.41 0.98
N ALA A 218 -4.60 -13.76 1.40
CA ALA A 218 -3.37 -13.07 1.03
C ALA A 218 -3.14 -12.99 -0.49
N HIS A 219 -3.65 -13.96 -1.26
CA HIS A 219 -3.56 -13.97 -2.72
C HIS A 219 -4.13 -12.70 -3.37
N ARG A 220 -5.12 -12.05 -2.75
CA ARG A 220 -5.72 -10.81 -3.27
C ARG A 220 -4.77 -9.62 -3.23
N PHE A 221 -3.77 -9.67 -2.36
CA PHE A 221 -2.82 -8.59 -2.12
C PHE A 221 -1.43 -8.86 -2.69
N LEU A 222 -1.23 -10.01 -3.31
CA LEU A 222 0.04 -10.38 -3.91
C LEU A 222 0.05 -10.06 -5.41
N PRO A 223 1.17 -9.57 -5.95
CA PRO A 223 1.31 -9.42 -7.38
C PRO A 223 1.39 -10.80 -8.06
N ASN A 224 0.78 -10.92 -9.22
CA ASN A 224 0.82 -12.15 -10.02
C ASN A 224 2.20 -12.35 -10.68
N ASN A 225 3.06 -11.34 -10.71
CA ASN A 225 4.38 -11.38 -11.32
C ASN A 225 5.48 -11.35 -10.24
N ASN A 226 6.45 -12.26 -10.39
CA ASN A 226 7.60 -12.37 -9.49
C ASN A 226 8.52 -11.14 -9.50
N ASP A 227 8.55 -10.36 -10.57
CA ASP A 227 9.44 -9.21 -10.69
C ASP A 227 8.99 -8.04 -9.81
N THR A 228 7.68 -7.83 -9.71
CA THR A 228 7.09 -6.79 -8.86
C THR A 228 6.97 -7.21 -7.39
N LEU A 229 7.11 -8.51 -7.10
CA LEU A 229 7.02 -9.02 -5.74
C LEU A 229 8.14 -8.50 -4.84
N SER A 230 9.37 -8.43 -5.37
CA SER A 230 10.56 -8.02 -4.61
C SER A 230 10.45 -6.61 -4.04
N ASP A 231 9.69 -5.73 -4.69
CA ASP A 231 9.47 -4.35 -4.27
C ASP A 231 8.30 -4.18 -3.31
N SER A 232 7.48 -5.23 -3.16
CA SER A 232 6.31 -5.15 -2.28
C SER A 232 6.72 -5.06 -0.81
N GLY A 233 6.01 -4.22 -0.05
CA GLY A 233 6.19 -4.10 1.40
C GLY A 233 5.98 -5.43 2.12
N LEU A 234 5.06 -6.26 1.64
CA LEU A 234 4.81 -7.60 2.19
C LEU A 234 6.03 -8.51 2.06
N PHE A 235 6.65 -8.56 0.88
CA PHE A 235 7.82 -9.41 0.67
C PHE A 235 9.02 -8.97 1.52
N LYS A 236 9.25 -7.65 1.61
CA LYS A 236 10.29 -7.09 2.48
C LYS A 236 10.03 -7.42 3.95
N LEU A 237 8.77 -7.29 4.39
CA LEU A 237 8.37 -7.60 5.76
C LEU A 237 8.60 -9.08 6.11
N ILE A 238 8.24 -10.01 5.22
CA ILE A 238 8.43 -11.46 5.44
C ILE A 238 9.92 -11.80 5.52
N ARG A 239 10.77 -11.21 4.68
CA ARG A 239 12.21 -11.47 4.66
C ARG A 239 12.96 -10.90 5.87
N GLU A 240 12.59 -9.70 6.28
CA GLU A 240 13.39 -8.91 7.21
C GLU A 240 12.73 -8.72 8.57
N GLY A 241 11.40 -8.78 8.62
CA GLY A 241 10.61 -8.43 9.79
C GLY A 241 10.93 -9.23 11.03
N ARG A 242 11.31 -10.51 10.89
CA ARG A 242 11.71 -11.37 12.03
C ARG A 242 12.83 -10.76 12.85
N LYS A 243 13.80 -10.07 12.23
CA LYS A 243 14.91 -9.40 12.92
C LYS A 243 14.43 -8.30 13.86
N TYR A 244 13.25 -7.75 13.57
CA TYR A 244 12.63 -6.64 14.30
C TYR A 244 11.41 -7.09 15.12
N GLY A 245 11.23 -8.40 15.31
CA GLY A 245 10.12 -8.97 16.08
C GLY A 245 8.77 -8.91 15.34
N LEU A 246 8.76 -8.77 14.02
CA LEU A 246 7.56 -8.84 13.20
C LEU A 246 7.38 -10.24 12.63
N TYR A 247 6.22 -10.84 12.88
CA TYR A 247 5.86 -12.17 12.41
C TYR A 247 4.63 -12.07 11.52
N VAL A 248 4.64 -12.80 10.41
CA VAL A 248 3.55 -12.76 9.42
C VAL A 248 2.90 -14.12 9.32
N VAL A 249 1.59 -14.13 9.41
CA VAL A 249 0.74 -15.28 9.14
C VAL A 249 -0.13 -14.95 7.93
N LEU A 250 0.00 -15.76 6.88
CA LEU A 250 -0.84 -15.63 5.68
C LEU A 250 -1.85 -16.77 5.65
N SER A 251 -3.09 -16.47 5.32
CA SER A 251 -4.07 -17.47 4.90
C SER A 251 -4.39 -17.31 3.41
N THR A 252 -4.64 -18.44 2.73
CA THR A 252 -5.09 -18.47 1.34
C THR A 252 -5.88 -19.73 1.09
N GLN A 253 -6.81 -19.68 0.16
CA GLN A 253 -7.62 -20.84 -0.26
C GLN A 253 -6.86 -21.72 -1.23
N SER A 254 -5.94 -21.16 -2.03
CA SER A 254 -5.11 -21.92 -2.96
C SER A 254 -3.62 -21.58 -2.82
N PRO A 255 -2.76 -22.58 -2.63
CA PRO A 255 -1.32 -22.37 -2.61
C PRO A 255 -0.76 -21.97 -3.98
N LEU A 256 -1.46 -22.27 -5.09
CA LEU A 256 -1.04 -21.91 -6.45
C LEU A 256 -1.15 -20.41 -6.70
N ASP A 257 -1.98 -19.71 -5.94
CA ASP A 257 -2.13 -18.26 -6.02
C ASP A 257 -0.98 -17.50 -5.33
N LEU A 258 -0.11 -18.21 -4.61
CA LEU A 258 1.05 -17.64 -3.97
C LEU A 258 2.28 -17.70 -4.89
N PRO A 259 3.00 -16.58 -5.10
CA PRO A 259 4.25 -16.60 -5.84
C PRO A 259 5.26 -17.57 -5.23
N VAL A 260 5.91 -18.39 -6.06
CA VAL A 260 6.87 -19.43 -5.61
C VAL A 260 7.99 -18.83 -4.75
N LYS A 261 8.49 -17.64 -5.09
CA LYS A 261 9.49 -16.93 -4.29
C LYS A 261 9.02 -16.61 -2.87
N LEU A 262 7.71 -16.46 -2.67
CA LEU A 262 7.13 -16.15 -1.37
C LEU A 262 6.98 -17.39 -0.51
N SER A 263 6.49 -18.50 -1.08
CA SER A 263 6.25 -19.74 -0.35
C SER A 263 7.52 -20.27 0.34
N GLY A 264 8.68 -20.09 -0.28
CA GLY A 264 9.97 -20.46 0.29
C GLY A 264 10.46 -19.60 1.47
N GLN A 265 9.79 -18.49 1.77
CA GLN A 265 10.17 -17.61 2.90
C GLN A 265 9.50 -17.98 4.22
N PHE A 266 8.48 -18.84 4.18
CA PHE A 266 7.76 -19.25 5.40
C PHE A 266 8.49 -20.38 6.14
N GLY A 267 8.61 -20.24 7.45
CA GLY A 267 9.21 -21.26 8.31
C GLY A 267 8.29 -22.43 8.62
N SER A 268 6.98 -22.26 8.46
CA SER A 268 6.00 -23.30 8.72
C SER A 268 4.80 -23.16 7.78
N LEU A 269 4.22 -24.29 7.38
CA LEU A 269 3.01 -24.38 6.57
C LEU A 269 2.00 -25.24 7.31
N LEU A 270 0.81 -24.70 7.58
CA LEU A 270 -0.33 -25.44 8.05
C LEU A 270 -1.29 -25.64 6.87
N ILE A 271 -1.52 -26.89 6.50
CA ILE A 271 -2.30 -27.24 5.32
C ILE A 271 -3.52 -28.02 5.77
N HIS A 272 -4.70 -27.50 5.47
CA HIS A 272 -5.96 -28.19 5.65
C HIS A 272 -6.30 -29.04 4.39
N GLN A 273 -7.51 -29.58 4.31
CA GLN A 273 -7.95 -30.35 3.17
C GLN A 273 -7.78 -29.55 1.86
N LEU A 274 -7.13 -30.17 0.87
CA LEU A 274 -7.01 -29.67 -0.50
C LEU A 274 -7.59 -30.70 -1.46
N ASN A 275 -8.51 -30.27 -2.31
CA ASN A 275 -9.22 -31.14 -3.23
C ASN A 275 -8.48 -31.27 -4.59
N ASN A 276 -7.66 -30.27 -4.93
CA ASN A 276 -6.97 -30.21 -6.22
C ASN A 276 -5.59 -30.87 -6.13
N GLN A 277 -5.36 -31.89 -6.96
CA GLN A 277 -4.09 -32.61 -7.01
C GLN A 277 -2.90 -31.69 -7.36
N ALA A 278 -3.09 -30.71 -8.25
CA ALA A 278 -2.04 -29.77 -8.62
C ALA A 278 -1.60 -28.91 -7.43
N GLU A 279 -2.55 -28.50 -6.57
CA GLU A 279 -2.26 -27.73 -5.36
C GLU A 279 -1.43 -28.53 -4.37
N VAL A 280 -1.80 -29.78 -4.14
CA VAL A 280 -1.05 -30.67 -3.25
C VAL A 280 0.36 -30.91 -3.80
N THR A 281 0.49 -31.18 -5.09
CA THR A 281 1.79 -31.43 -5.73
C THR A 281 2.71 -30.20 -5.64
N SER A 282 2.17 -28.99 -5.77
CA SER A 282 2.94 -27.75 -5.67
C SER A 282 3.58 -27.56 -4.29
N LEU A 283 2.91 -28.04 -3.23
CA LEU A 283 3.40 -27.93 -1.83
C LEU A 283 4.40 -29.04 -1.47
N LEU A 284 4.32 -30.18 -2.12
CA LEU A 284 5.05 -31.39 -1.74
C LEU A 284 6.34 -31.62 -2.51
N ASN A 285 6.73 -30.74 -3.43
CA ASN A 285 7.93 -30.93 -4.27
C ASN A 285 8.00 -32.35 -4.88
N ASN A 286 6.89 -32.80 -5.50
CA ASN A 286 6.76 -34.11 -6.18
C ASN A 286 6.70 -35.36 -5.28
N GLN A 287 6.40 -35.27 -4.00
CA GLN A 287 6.13 -36.45 -3.16
C GLN A 287 4.69 -36.97 -3.39
N ALA A 288 4.47 -37.65 -4.50
CA ALA A 288 3.16 -38.13 -4.92
C ALA A 288 2.46 -39.06 -3.90
N GLU A 289 3.21 -39.81 -3.11
CA GLU A 289 2.68 -40.74 -2.10
C GLU A 289 1.88 -40.06 -0.98
N GLN A 290 2.09 -38.81 -0.76
CA GLN A 290 1.39 -38.03 0.29
C GLN A 290 0.11 -37.36 -0.18
N VAL A 291 -0.15 -37.28 -1.49
CA VAL A 291 -1.32 -36.58 -2.06
C VAL A 291 -2.64 -37.09 -1.47
N ALA A 292 -2.80 -38.40 -1.36
CA ALA A 292 -4.01 -39.02 -0.83
C ALA A 292 -4.28 -38.64 0.65
N THR A 293 -3.25 -38.30 1.41
CA THR A 293 -3.38 -37.89 2.80
C THR A 293 -4.02 -36.50 2.92
N TYR A 294 -3.62 -35.56 2.08
CA TYR A 294 -4.15 -34.19 2.11
C TYR A 294 -5.60 -34.10 1.63
N GLN A 295 -6.01 -35.00 0.73
CA GLN A 295 -7.38 -35.07 0.22
C GLN A 295 -8.37 -35.71 1.21
N LYS A 296 -7.88 -36.51 2.14
CA LYS A 296 -8.71 -37.26 3.11
C LYS A 296 -8.86 -36.56 4.47
N LEU A 297 -8.29 -35.36 4.63
CA LEU A 297 -8.43 -34.62 5.88
C LEU A 297 -9.90 -34.23 6.12
N SER A 298 -10.35 -34.38 7.33
CA SER A 298 -11.67 -33.93 7.77
C SER A 298 -11.61 -32.47 8.29
N PRO A 299 -12.75 -31.78 8.40
CA PRO A 299 -12.79 -30.45 9.02
C PRO A 299 -12.09 -30.43 10.38
N GLY A 300 -11.25 -29.43 10.61
CA GLY A 300 -10.42 -29.30 11.83
C GLY A 300 -9.14 -30.11 11.80
N GLN A 301 -8.94 -31.01 10.85
CA GLN A 301 -7.67 -31.70 10.67
C GLN A 301 -6.75 -30.87 9.74
N GLY A 302 -5.45 -30.99 9.99
CA GLY A 302 -4.43 -30.34 9.18
C GLY A 302 -3.10 -31.05 9.25
N LEU A 303 -2.20 -30.68 8.38
CA LEU A 303 -0.83 -31.15 8.32
C LEU A 303 0.12 -29.97 8.50
N LEU A 304 0.96 -30.03 9.50
CA LEU A 304 1.96 -29.03 9.80
C LEU A 304 3.31 -29.47 9.25
N LYS A 305 3.84 -28.69 8.33
CA LYS A 305 5.20 -28.82 7.79
C LYS A 305 6.07 -27.70 8.34
N VAL A 306 7.17 -28.03 8.95
CA VAL A 306 8.15 -27.05 9.46
C VAL A 306 9.38 -27.04 8.56
N ASN A 307 9.85 -25.87 8.18
CA ASN A 307 11.01 -25.72 7.30
C ASN A 307 12.26 -26.36 7.95
N GLY A 308 13.05 -27.05 7.14
CA GLY A 308 14.23 -27.80 7.61
C GLY A 308 13.92 -29.21 8.14
N THR A 309 12.64 -29.64 8.13
CA THR A 309 12.24 -31.02 8.42
C THR A 309 11.60 -31.66 7.20
N THR A 310 11.85 -32.97 7.03
CA THR A 310 11.15 -33.79 6.03
C THR A 310 9.84 -34.37 6.58
N VAL A 311 9.63 -34.24 7.89
CA VAL A 311 8.48 -34.83 8.59
C VAL A 311 7.31 -33.84 8.57
N VAL A 312 6.15 -34.35 8.17
CA VAL A 312 4.89 -33.62 8.26
C VAL A 312 4.10 -34.16 9.45
N HIS A 313 3.67 -33.26 10.33
CA HIS A 313 2.97 -33.63 11.55
C HIS A 313 1.47 -33.47 11.38
N PRO A 314 0.64 -34.51 11.61
CA PRO A 314 -0.79 -34.36 11.67
C PRO A 314 -1.16 -33.52 12.90
N VAL A 315 -2.07 -32.57 12.71
CA VAL A 315 -2.57 -31.69 13.77
C VAL A 315 -4.11 -31.68 13.74
N CYS A 316 -4.69 -31.50 14.91
CA CYS A 316 -6.14 -31.28 15.06
C CYS A 316 -6.34 -29.90 15.66
N VAL A 317 -7.08 -29.06 14.94
CA VAL A 317 -7.42 -27.71 15.38
C VAL A 317 -8.71 -27.78 16.16
N ALA A 318 -8.68 -27.36 17.42
CA ALA A 318 -9.86 -27.31 18.26
C ALA A 318 -10.87 -26.28 17.73
N ILE A 319 -12.15 -26.58 17.85
CA ILE A 319 -13.22 -25.63 17.52
C ILE A 319 -13.05 -24.41 18.43
N PRO A 320 -12.97 -23.19 17.87
CA PRO A 320 -12.84 -21.99 18.69
C PRO A 320 -14.12 -21.76 19.52
N ASN A 321 -13.94 -21.31 20.76
CA ASN A 321 -15.06 -20.91 21.62
C ASN A 321 -15.68 -19.56 21.24
N ALA A 322 -15.23 -18.97 20.13
CA ALA A 322 -15.77 -17.70 19.63
C ALA A 322 -17.13 -17.94 18.95
N LEU A 323 -18.09 -17.07 19.26
CA LEU A 323 -19.36 -17.05 18.53
C LEU A 323 -19.05 -16.63 17.07
N HIS A 324 -19.38 -17.51 16.12
CA HIS A 324 -19.31 -17.22 14.70
C HIS A 324 -20.56 -17.77 14.02
N SER A 325 -21.05 -17.07 13.03
CA SER A 325 -22.10 -17.55 12.15
C SER A 325 -21.45 -18.19 10.93
N THR A 326 -21.73 -19.45 10.69
CA THR A 326 -21.31 -20.18 9.49
C THR A 326 -22.39 -20.15 8.40
N ASP A 327 -23.51 -19.48 8.65
CA ASP A 327 -24.60 -19.42 7.70
C ASP A 327 -24.21 -18.54 6.51
N SER A 328 -24.12 -19.16 5.35
CA SER A 328 -24.10 -18.43 4.09
C SER A 328 -25.39 -17.62 3.95
N PRO A 329 -25.36 -16.39 3.43
CA PRO A 329 -26.58 -15.62 3.21
C PRO A 329 -27.54 -16.45 2.37
N LYS A 330 -28.74 -16.69 2.90
CA LYS A 330 -29.81 -17.34 2.15
C LYS A 330 -30.36 -16.30 1.18
N PHE A 331 -30.10 -16.50 -0.08
CA PHE A 331 -30.76 -15.73 -1.13
C PHE A 331 -32.20 -16.20 -1.23
N SER A 332 -33.16 -15.35 -0.87
CA SER A 332 -34.57 -15.55 -1.07
C SER A 332 -34.99 -15.09 -2.46
#